data_d4d462adffc62b2406518968f6d1f040
#
_entry.id   d4d462adffc62b2406518968f6d1f040
#
_cell.length_a   1.000
_cell.length_b   1.000
_cell.length_c   1.000
_cell.angle_alpha   90.00
_cell.angle_beta   90.00
_cell.angle_gamma   90.00
#
_symmetry.space_group_name_H-M   'P 1'
#
loop_
_entity.id
_entity.type
_entity.pdbx_description
1 polymer ?
#
loop_
_entity_poly.entity_id
_entity_poly.type
_entity_poly.pdbx_seq_one_letter_code
_entity_poly.pdbx_strand_id
1 'polypeptide(L)'
;MAKMKSVDFTSDRPADELREIEVTMDFTPNALASILYRQGDTTILACCTKASSLPRWFPRDSQRGWVHAEYSLLPGSTDSRFRRERGGAKGRTQEIERLVARSLRGAIDLKQLGPHALTIDCDVLNADGGTRCASITAACIALRLAVRRLIESGECLPIDLRPTKEQLKNGWTAPELSAEERAAHEAAVIPHDVAAISVGLLGEDVYLDLDYI
;
A
#
# COMPACT_ATOMS: atom_id res chain seq x y z
N MET A 1 38.28 12.93 11.05
CA MET A 1 37.77 11.55 10.84
C MET A 1 37.11 11.12 12.15
N ALA A 2 35.78 11.15 12.21
CA ALA A 2 35.05 10.61 13.36
C ALA A 2 35.18 9.07 13.29
N LYS A 3 35.67 8.44 14.34
CA LYS A 3 35.64 6.98 14.48
C LYS A 3 34.19 6.57 14.53
N MET A 4 33.69 5.90 13.48
CA MET A 4 32.46 5.11 13.59
C MET A 4 32.67 4.12 14.73
N LYS A 5 31.81 4.21 15.75
CA LYS A 5 31.73 3.13 16.75
C LYS A 5 31.31 1.89 15.98
N SER A 6 32.06 0.80 16.13
CA SER A 6 31.59 -0.51 15.69
C SER A 6 30.31 -0.80 16.49
N VAL A 7 29.19 -0.87 15.83
CA VAL A 7 27.95 -1.35 16.44
C VAL A 7 28.05 -2.87 16.35
N ASP A 8 28.19 -3.53 17.50
CA ASP A 8 28.12 -4.99 17.56
C ASP A 8 26.65 -5.35 17.35
N PHE A 9 26.30 -5.71 16.12
CA PHE A 9 24.99 -6.25 15.80
C PHE A 9 24.94 -7.70 16.31
N THR A 10 24.15 -7.93 17.33
CA THR A 10 23.88 -9.27 17.88
C THR A 10 22.42 -9.62 17.64
N SER A 11 22.07 -9.89 16.39
CA SER A 11 20.80 -10.56 16.10
C SER A 11 21.05 -12.07 16.19
N ASP A 12 20.28 -12.77 17.02
CA ASP A 12 20.28 -14.25 17.05
C ASP A 12 19.63 -14.85 15.79
N ARG A 13 19.09 -14.00 14.92
CA ARG A 13 18.42 -14.37 13.67
C ARG A 13 19.45 -14.59 12.54
N PRO A 14 19.33 -15.68 11.76
CA PRO A 14 20.15 -15.89 10.56
C PRO A 14 20.07 -14.70 9.60
N ALA A 15 21.19 -14.41 8.92
CA ALA A 15 21.30 -13.24 8.04
C ALA A 15 20.33 -13.27 6.84
N ASP A 16 19.88 -14.45 6.43
CA ASP A 16 18.96 -14.71 5.31
C ASP A 16 17.51 -14.98 5.76
N GLU A 17 17.19 -14.77 7.04
CA GLU A 17 15.86 -14.96 7.60
C GLU A 17 15.17 -13.62 7.83
N LEU A 18 13.87 -13.57 7.56
CA LEU A 18 13.03 -12.39 7.83
C LEU A 18 12.58 -12.40 9.30
N ARG A 19 12.31 -11.21 9.84
CA ARG A 19 11.54 -11.09 11.09
C ARG A 19 10.14 -11.66 10.90
N GLU A 20 9.54 -12.15 11.97
CA GLU A 20 8.18 -12.67 11.96
C GLU A 20 7.19 -11.64 11.37
N ILE A 21 6.30 -12.12 10.50
CA ILE A 21 5.31 -11.28 9.84
C ILE A 21 3.91 -11.69 10.33
N GLU A 22 3.16 -10.70 10.82
CA GLU A 22 1.76 -10.84 11.20
C GLU A 22 0.90 -9.86 10.41
N VAL A 23 -0.26 -10.33 9.93
CA VAL A 23 -1.22 -9.52 9.17
C VAL A 23 -2.61 -9.65 9.76
N THR A 24 -3.16 -8.52 10.23
CA THR A 24 -4.56 -8.45 10.64
C THR A 24 -5.34 -7.65 9.61
N MET A 25 -6.30 -8.31 8.95
CA MET A 25 -7.21 -7.66 8.00
C MET A 25 -8.36 -6.98 8.75
N ASP A 26 -8.91 -5.92 8.13
CA ASP A 26 -10.07 -5.18 8.63
C ASP A 26 -9.89 -4.58 10.03
N PHE A 27 -8.70 -4.08 10.28
CA PHE A 27 -8.37 -3.47 11.56
C PHE A 27 -9.23 -2.24 11.89
N THR A 28 -9.61 -1.46 10.87
CA THR A 28 -10.54 -0.33 11.01
C THR A 28 -11.77 -0.53 10.14
N PRO A 29 -12.99 -0.19 10.61
CA PRO A 29 -14.23 -0.45 9.87
C PRO A 29 -14.56 0.59 8.79
N ASN A 30 -13.94 1.77 8.81
CA ASN A 30 -14.34 2.90 7.95
C ASN A 30 -13.63 2.93 6.59
N ALA A 31 -12.45 2.32 6.49
CA ALA A 31 -11.72 2.24 5.24
C ALA A 31 -12.35 1.19 4.31
N LEU A 32 -12.20 1.36 2.99
CA LEU A 32 -12.59 0.33 2.02
C LEU A 32 -11.84 -0.99 2.29
N ALA A 33 -10.58 -0.91 2.73
CA ALA A 33 -9.80 -2.02 3.27
C ALA A 33 -8.78 -1.47 4.26
N SER A 34 -8.47 -2.22 5.32
CA SER A 34 -7.43 -1.86 6.28
C SER A 34 -6.64 -3.07 6.72
N ILE A 35 -5.34 -2.88 6.86
CA ILE A 35 -4.37 -3.92 7.21
C ILE A 35 -3.50 -3.39 8.34
N LEU A 36 -3.48 -4.10 9.47
CA LEU A 36 -2.41 -3.94 10.45
C LEU A 36 -1.33 -4.96 10.12
N TYR A 37 -0.18 -4.48 9.69
CA TYR A 37 0.97 -5.28 9.29
C TYR A 37 2.08 -5.11 10.33
N ARG A 38 2.59 -6.23 10.84
CA ARG A 38 3.76 -6.28 11.72
C ARG A 38 4.85 -7.10 11.07
N GLN A 39 6.09 -6.62 11.20
CA GLN A 39 7.30 -7.33 10.80
C GLN A 39 8.35 -7.09 11.90
N GLY A 40 8.50 -8.07 12.78
CA GLY A 40 9.15 -7.87 14.07
C GLY A 40 8.40 -6.79 14.86
N ASP A 41 9.12 -5.79 15.36
CA ASP A 41 8.51 -4.66 16.07
C ASP A 41 8.04 -3.53 15.14
N THR A 42 8.43 -3.54 13.85
CA THR A 42 7.87 -2.57 12.89
C THR A 42 6.39 -2.84 12.65
N THR A 43 5.56 -1.85 12.93
CA THR A 43 4.09 -1.95 12.82
C THR A 43 3.55 -0.83 11.94
N ILE A 44 2.80 -1.21 10.90
CA ILE A 44 2.19 -0.30 9.92
C ILE A 44 0.68 -0.53 9.90
N LEU A 45 -0.09 0.54 10.00
CA LEU A 45 -1.50 0.55 9.64
C LEU A 45 -1.63 1.07 8.21
N ALA A 46 -2.07 0.22 7.28
CA ALA A 46 -2.33 0.59 5.90
C ALA A 46 -3.85 0.61 5.65
N CYS A 47 -4.39 1.78 5.32
CA CYS A 47 -5.81 1.97 5.02
C CYS A 47 -6.00 2.37 3.57
N CYS A 48 -6.79 1.60 2.82
CA CYS A 48 -7.17 1.96 1.45
C CYS A 48 -8.55 2.61 1.45
N THR A 49 -8.65 3.81 0.90
CA THR A 49 -9.89 4.56 0.75
C THR A 49 -10.17 4.86 -0.72
N LYS A 50 -11.46 4.88 -1.11
CA LYS A 50 -11.88 5.31 -2.44
C LYS A 50 -12.24 6.78 -2.40
N ALA A 51 -11.56 7.59 -3.22
CA ALA A 51 -11.92 9.00 -3.38
C ALA A 51 -13.25 9.15 -4.15
N SER A 52 -13.97 10.24 -3.90
CA SER A 52 -15.23 10.56 -4.57
C SER A 52 -15.07 10.85 -6.06
N SER A 53 -13.87 11.18 -6.51
CA SER A 53 -13.56 11.50 -7.91
C SER A 53 -12.09 11.28 -8.23
N LEU A 54 -11.78 11.14 -9.51
CA LEU A 54 -10.41 11.17 -10.01
C LEU A 54 -9.74 12.52 -9.72
N PRO A 55 -8.40 12.57 -9.60
CA PRO A 55 -7.67 13.80 -9.39
C PRO A 55 -8.02 14.87 -10.44
N ARG A 56 -8.04 16.16 -10.05
CA ARG A 56 -8.45 17.28 -10.93
C ARG A 56 -7.65 17.43 -12.22
N TRP A 57 -6.43 16.91 -12.25
CA TRP A 57 -5.55 16.93 -13.43
C TRP A 57 -5.82 15.75 -14.39
N PHE A 58 -6.68 14.78 -14.02
CA PHE A 58 -7.13 13.73 -14.92
C PHE A 58 -8.14 14.28 -15.95
N PRO A 59 -8.15 13.76 -17.20
CA PRO A 59 -9.22 14.04 -18.14
C PRO A 59 -10.57 13.65 -17.53
N ARG A 60 -11.60 14.50 -17.70
CA ARG A 60 -12.94 14.31 -17.10
C ARG A 60 -13.62 12.99 -17.51
N ASP A 61 -13.27 12.48 -18.69
CA ASP A 61 -13.84 11.25 -19.27
C ASP A 61 -12.86 10.07 -19.19
N SER A 62 -11.87 10.14 -18.31
CA SER A 62 -10.87 9.07 -18.17
C SER A 62 -11.55 7.79 -17.73
N GLN A 63 -11.27 6.71 -18.47
CA GLN A 63 -11.64 5.34 -18.10
C GLN A 63 -10.52 4.64 -17.33
N ARG A 64 -9.47 5.37 -17.02
CA ARG A 64 -8.30 4.88 -16.28
C ARG A 64 -8.38 5.39 -14.85
N GLY A 65 -8.11 4.50 -13.90
CA GLY A 65 -8.03 4.84 -12.47
C GLY A 65 -6.70 5.45 -12.04
N TRP A 66 -6.61 5.70 -10.76
CA TRP A 66 -5.40 6.23 -10.13
C TRP A 66 -5.18 5.61 -8.75
N VAL A 67 -3.92 5.40 -8.40
CA VAL A 67 -3.50 4.96 -7.06
C VAL A 67 -2.50 5.97 -6.51
N HIS A 68 -2.80 6.47 -5.34
CA HIS A 68 -1.96 7.38 -4.54
C HIS A 68 -1.61 6.71 -3.21
N ALA A 69 -0.53 7.15 -2.58
CA ALA A 69 -0.17 6.73 -1.24
C ALA A 69 0.30 7.92 -0.43
N GLU A 70 -0.06 7.91 0.85
CA GLU A 70 0.45 8.80 1.87
C GLU A 70 1.25 7.99 2.90
N TYR A 71 2.18 8.64 3.59
CA TYR A 71 3.02 8.00 4.60
C TYR A 71 3.21 8.92 5.78
N SER A 72 3.05 8.41 6.98
CA SER A 72 3.22 9.19 8.20
C SER A 72 3.84 8.37 9.33
N LEU A 73 4.73 9.00 10.09
CA LEU A 73 5.23 8.47 11.35
C LEU A 73 4.39 9.03 12.50
N LEU A 74 3.85 8.17 13.36
CA LEU A 74 3.27 8.65 14.61
C LEU A 74 4.36 9.28 15.49
N PRO A 75 4.04 10.30 16.29
CA PRO A 75 5.03 10.95 17.15
C PRO A 75 5.77 10.03 18.11
N GLY A 76 5.13 8.95 18.55
CA GLY A 76 5.72 7.95 19.46
C GLY A 76 6.20 6.69 18.77
N SER A 77 6.31 6.68 17.45
CA SER A 77 6.74 5.49 16.69
C SER A 77 8.25 5.27 16.69
N THR A 78 9.04 6.18 17.19
CA THR A 78 10.51 6.16 17.26
C THR A 78 10.98 6.47 18.68
N ASP A 79 12.19 6.08 19.05
CA ASP A 79 12.79 6.32 20.38
C ASP A 79 12.76 7.78 20.78
N SER A 80 13.12 8.66 19.84
CA SER A 80 12.94 10.10 20.02
C SER A 80 11.65 10.53 19.36
N ARG A 81 10.86 11.36 20.08
CA ARG A 81 9.57 11.84 19.58
C ARG A 81 9.66 12.47 18.19
N PHE A 82 9.01 11.89 17.19
CA PHE A 82 8.88 12.46 15.86
C PHE A 82 7.88 13.65 15.86
N ARG A 83 8.26 14.78 15.27
CA ARG A 83 7.38 15.94 15.22
C ARG A 83 6.40 15.83 14.06
N ARG A 84 5.09 15.98 14.33
CA ARG A 84 4.08 15.97 13.26
C ARG A 84 4.35 17.04 12.21
N GLU A 85 4.22 16.70 10.96
CA GLU A 85 4.41 17.57 9.80
C GLU A 85 3.11 18.33 9.49
N ARG A 86 2.83 19.40 10.27
CA ARG A 86 1.57 20.15 10.14
C ARG A 86 1.50 21.08 8.93
N GLY A 87 2.62 21.38 8.31
CA GLY A 87 2.73 22.24 7.12
C GLY A 87 2.85 21.48 5.79
N GLY A 88 2.43 20.20 5.78
CA GLY A 88 2.59 19.30 4.64
C GLY A 88 3.82 18.40 4.76
N ALA A 89 3.81 17.32 4.00
CA ALA A 89 4.85 16.30 3.98
C ALA A 89 6.21 16.92 3.57
N LYS A 90 7.26 16.55 4.29
CA LYS A 90 8.65 17.00 4.00
C LYS A 90 9.35 16.01 3.07
N GLY A 91 10.56 16.37 2.64
CA GLY A 91 11.30 15.66 1.60
C GLY A 91 11.37 14.15 1.78
N ARG A 92 11.70 13.64 3.00
CA ARG A 92 11.71 12.20 3.28
C ARG A 92 10.32 11.57 3.18
N THR A 93 9.31 12.19 3.76
CA THR A 93 7.94 11.70 3.72
C THR A 93 7.44 11.66 2.29
N GLN A 94 7.61 12.75 1.52
CA GLN A 94 7.26 12.81 0.10
C GLN A 94 8.01 11.77 -0.75
N GLU A 95 9.28 11.51 -0.44
CA GLU A 95 10.06 10.46 -1.12
C GLU A 95 9.41 9.09 -0.90
N ILE A 96 9.04 8.76 0.35
CA ILE A 96 8.44 7.48 0.71
C ILE A 96 7.03 7.34 0.10
N GLU A 97 6.18 8.37 0.19
CA GLU A 97 4.87 8.40 -0.47
C GLU A 97 4.97 8.08 -1.97
N ARG A 98 5.92 8.72 -2.64
CA ARG A 98 6.17 8.48 -4.07
C ARG A 98 6.71 7.09 -4.36
N LEU A 99 7.55 6.55 -3.48
CA LEU A 99 8.07 5.18 -3.59
C LEU A 99 6.93 4.17 -3.47
N VAL A 100 6.14 4.24 -2.40
CA VAL A 100 4.98 3.35 -2.18
C VAL A 100 4.00 3.45 -3.35
N ALA A 101 3.56 4.66 -3.71
CA ALA A 101 2.61 4.87 -4.80
C ALA A 101 3.11 4.34 -6.16
N ARG A 102 4.42 4.45 -6.44
CA ARG A 102 5.00 3.91 -7.69
C ARG A 102 5.05 2.40 -7.69
N SER A 103 5.42 1.79 -6.55
CA SER A 103 5.43 0.33 -6.39
C SER A 103 4.04 -0.24 -6.64
N LEU A 104 3.00 0.34 -6.03
CA LEU A 104 1.61 -0.08 -6.22
C LEU A 104 1.14 0.09 -7.67
N ARG A 105 1.49 1.22 -8.32
CA ARG A 105 1.13 1.43 -9.74
C ARG A 105 1.87 0.50 -10.70
N GLY A 106 2.97 -0.11 -10.29
CA GLY A 106 3.63 -1.18 -11.04
C GLY A 106 2.92 -2.53 -10.93
N ALA A 107 2.13 -2.72 -9.87
CA ALA A 107 1.39 -3.96 -9.59
C ALA A 107 -0.01 -3.99 -10.21
N ILE A 108 -0.62 -2.83 -10.49
CA ILE A 108 -2.01 -2.68 -10.90
C ILE A 108 -2.16 -2.18 -12.35
N ASP A 109 -3.07 -2.79 -13.11
CA ASP A 109 -3.54 -2.22 -14.37
C ASP A 109 -4.63 -1.17 -14.10
N LEU A 110 -4.24 0.09 -14.22
CA LEU A 110 -5.12 1.22 -13.98
C LEU A 110 -6.28 1.34 -14.98
N LYS A 111 -6.18 0.72 -16.16
CA LYS A 111 -7.29 0.65 -17.12
C LYS A 111 -8.30 -0.38 -16.67
N GLN A 112 -7.83 -1.53 -16.19
CA GLN A 112 -8.69 -2.58 -15.63
C GLN A 112 -9.34 -2.15 -14.30
N LEU A 113 -8.70 -1.30 -13.50
CA LEU A 113 -9.30 -0.68 -12.33
C LEU A 113 -10.52 0.19 -12.70
N GLY A 114 -10.51 0.83 -13.87
CA GLY A 114 -11.56 1.77 -14.27
C GLY A 114 -11.43 3.14 -13.58
N PRO A 115 -12.46 3.99 -13.68
CA PRO A 115 -12.38 5.39 -13.25
C PRO A 115 -12.44 5.56 -11.72
N HIS A 116 -11.72 4.73 -10.99
CA HIS A 116 -11.61 4.81 -9.53
C HIS A 116 -10.27 5.42 -9.11
N ALA A 117 -10.31 6.29 -8.09
CA ALA A 117 -9.13 6.77 -7.41
C ALA A 117 -9.04 6.13 -6.03
N LEU A 118 -7.94 5.45 -5.76
CA LEU A 118 -7.65 4.81 -4.48
C LEU A 118 -6.47 5.52 -3.82
N THR A 119 -6.62 5.85 -2.54
CA THR A 119 -5.54 6.38 -1.71
C THR A 119 -5.24 5.36 -0.62
N ILE A 120 -3.96 5.05 -0.45
CA ILE A 120 -3.49 4.18 0.62
C ILE A 120 -2.70 5.02 1.62
N ASP A 121 -3.23 5.12 2.83
CA ASP A 121 -2.60 5.79 3.95
C ASP A 121 -1.77 4.77 4.73
N CYS A 122 -0.45 5.01 4.85
CA CYS A 122 0.49 4.16 5.57
C CYS A 122 0.94 4.88 6.85
N ASP A 123 0.30 4.60 7.97
CA ASP A 123 0.67 5.12 9.28
C ASP A 123 1.62 4.16 10.00
N VAL A 124 2.83 4.62 10.27
CA VAL A 124 3.81 3.87 11.07
C VAL A 124 3.48 4.03 12.54
N LEU A 125 3.02 2.96 13.18
CA LEU A 125 2.67 2.91 14.59
C LEU A 125 3.90 2.67 15.46
N ASN A 126 4.82 1.81 15.00
CA ASN A 126 6.13 1.57 15.59
C ASN A 126 7.16 1.37 14.49
N ALA A 127 8.31 2.00 14.61
CA ALA A 127 9.40 1.98 13.62
C ALA A 127 10.63 1.29 14.20
N ASP A 128 10.86 0.07 13.77
CA ASP A 128 12.03 -0.74 14.13
C ASP A 128 12.72 -1.27 12.86
N GLY A 129 13.17 -0.35 12.01
CA GLY A 129 13.78 -0.67 10.71
C GLY A 129 12.77 -1.07 9.63
N GLY A 130 13.13 -0.90 8.37
CA GLY A 130 12.38 -1.39 7.21
C GLY A 130 11.00 -0.75 6.96
N THR A 131 10.66 0.41 7.57
CA THR A 131 9.31 1.00 7.46
C THR A 131 8.86 1.28 6.03
N ARG A 132 9.78 1.64 5.11
CA ARG A 132 9.47 1.79 3.67
C ARG A 132 9.00 0.48 3.05
N CYS A 133 9.73 -0.59 3.33
CA CYS A 133 9.46 -1.94 2.79
C CYS A 133 8.16 -2.50 3.38
N ALA A 134 7.98 -2.41 4.69
CA ALA A 134 6.77 -2.80 5.37
C ALA A 134 5.54 -2.03 4.84
N SER A 135 5.67 -0.71 4.59
CA SER A 135 4.59 0.09 3.99
C SER A 135 4.24 -0.35 2.57
N ILE A 136 5.20 -0.69 1.72
CA ILE A 136 4.93 -1.20 0.37
C ILE A 136 4.15 -2.51 0.44
N THR A 137 4.60 -3.45 1.28
CA THR A 137 3.97 -4.77 1.43
C THR A 137 2.57 -4.64 2.01
N ALA A 138 2.40 -3.91 3.11
CA ALA A 138 1.10 -3.65 3.73
C ALA A 138 0.12 -2.96 2.78
N ALA A 139 0.60 -1.94 2.05
CA ALA A 139 -0.19 -1.20 1.07
C ALA A 139 -0.63 -2.08 -0.11
N CYS A 140 0.21 -3.01 -0.57
CA CYS A 140 -0.15 -3.97 -1.63
C CYS A 140 -1.29 -4.90 -1.17
N ILE A 141 -1.22 -5.41 0.07
CA ILE A 141 -2.28 -6.26 0.65
C ILE A 141 -3.58 -5.46 0.77
N ALA A 142 -3.52 -4.23 1.31
CA ALA A 142 -4.68 -3.34 1.44
C ALA A 142 -5.30 -2.99 0.07
N LEU A 143 -4.48 -2.71 -0.94
CA LEU A 143 -4.93 -2.43 -2.30
C LEU A 143 -5.65 -3.62 -2.92
N ARG A 144 -5.11 -4.84 -2.79
CA ARG A 144 -5.73 -6.06 -3.31
C ARG A 144 -7.09 -6.31 -2.64
N LEU A 145 -7.17 -6.20 -1.32
CA LEU A 145 -8.43 -6.36 -0.59
C LEU A 145 -9.47 -5.30 -1.01
N ALA A 146 -9.06 -4.04 -1.21
CA ALA A 146 -9.92 -2.97 -1.68
C ALA A 146 -10.45 -3.23 -3.09
N VAL A 147 -9.59 -3.66 -4.03
CA VAL A 147 -10.00 -4.01 -5.40
C VAL A 147 -11.00 -5.16 -5.40
N ARG A 148 -10.75 -6.22 -4.62
CA ARG A 148 -11.69 -7.33 -4.47
C ARG A 148 -13.07 -6.86 -4.03
N ARG A 149 -13.15 -5.97 -3.06
CA ARG A 149 -14.41 -5.40 -2.57
C ARG A 149 -15.13 -4.55 -3.60
N LEU A 150 -14.38 -3.77 -4.39
CA LEU A 150 -14.98 -3.01 -5.50
C LEU A 150 -15.53 -3.93 -6.60
N ILE A 151 -14.92 -5.07 -6.84
CA ILE A 151 -15.42 -6.08 -7.78
C ILE A 151 -16.66 -6.77 -7.20
N GLU A 152 -16.64 -7.17 -5.94
CA GLU A 152 -17.76 -7.82 -5.24
C GLU A 152 -18.98 -6.91 -5.14
N SER A 153 -18.79 -5.60 -4.97
CA SER A 153 -19.87 -4.61 -4.96
C SER A 153 -20.40 -4.24 -6.37
N GLY A 154 -19.77 -4.75 -7.43
CA GLY A 154 -20.11 -4.40 -8.81
C GLY A 154 -19.68 -3.00 -9.25
N GLU A 155 -18.83 -2.32 -8.46
CA GLU A 155 -18.31 -1.01 -8.81
C GLU A 155 -17.11 -1.08 -9.78
N CYS A 156 -16.24 -2.07 -9.63
CA CYS A 156 -15.12 -2.32 -10.54
C CYS A 156 -15.47 -3.50 -11.47
N LEU A 157 -15.77 -3.18 -12.72
CA LEU A 157 -16.21 -4.15 -13.72
C LEU A 157 -15.16 -4.32 -14.84
N PRO A 158 -15.13 -5.49 -15.50
CA PRO A 158 -14.43 -5.68 -16.77
C PRO A 158 -14.78 -4.58 -17.78
N ILE A 159 -13.83 -4.21 -18.63
CA ILE A 159 -13.96 -3.06 -19.54
C ILE A 159 -15.17 -3.16 -20.44
N ASP A 160 -15.46 -4.35 -20.95
CA ASP A 160 -16.58 -4.68 -21.85
C ASP A 160 -17.96 -4.64 -21.17
N LEU A 161 -18.01 -4.75 -19.85
CA LEU A 161 -19.23 -4.70 -19.05
C LEU A 161 -19.50 -3.32 -18.43
N ARG A 162 -18.63 -2.35 -18.66
CA ARG A 162 -18.80 -0.99 -18.10
C ARG A 162 -19.90 -0.23 -18.81
N PRO A 163 -20.77 0.49 -18.06
CA PRO A 163 -21.85 1.22 -18.66
C PRO A 163 -21.38 2.42 -19.47
N THR A 164 -22.05 2.68 -20.56
CA THR A 164 -21.95 3.95 -21.28
C THR A 164 -22.66 5.07 -20.52
N LYS A 165 -22.35 6.34 -20.83
CA LYS A 165 -23.05 7.49 -20.24
C LYS A 165 -24.57 7.46 -20.46
N GLU A 166 -25.02 6.90 -21.56
CA GLU A 166 -26.44 6.76 -21.90
C GLU A 166 -27.11 5.67 -21.05
N GLN A 167 -26.47 4.53 -20.89
CA GLN A 167 -26.95 3.45 -20.01
C GLN A 167 -27.10 3.91 -18.56
N LEU A 168 -26.11 4.68 -18.04
CA LEU A 168 -26.19 5.25 -16.68
C LEU A 168 -27.40 6.19 -16.50
N LYS A 169 -27.74 6.99 -17.53
CA LYS A 169 -28.94 7.86 -17.48
C LYS A 169 -30.25 7.08 -17.50
N ASN A 170 -30.26 5.90 -18.10
CA ASN A 170 -31.43 5.06 -18.27
C ASN A 170 -31.58 4.00 -17.15
N GLY A 171 -30.93 4.18 -16.00
CA GLY A 171 -31.09 3.29 -14.84
C GLY A 171 -30.40 1.94 -15.00
N TRP A 172 -29.22 1.94 -15.65
CA TRP A 172 -28.39 0.74 -15.78
C TRP A 172 -28.03 0.12 -14.41
N THR A 173 -28.07 -1.19 -14.34
CA THR A 173 -27.66 -1.99 -13.18
C THR A 173 -26.44 -2.82 -13.54
N ALA A 174 -25.49 -2.92 -12.63
CA ALA A 174 -24.30 -3.75 -12.81
C ALA A 174 -24.71 -5.24 -12.97
N PRO A 175 -24.13 -5.96 -13.94
CA PRO A 175 -24.34 -7.40 -14.04
C PRO A 175 -23.70 -8.08 -12.83
N GLU A 176 -24.32 -9.15 -12.37
CA GLU A 176 -23.74 -9.99 -11.35
C GLU A 176 -22.67 -10.90 -11.97
N LEU A 177 -21.45 -10.81 -11.48
CA LEU A 177 -20.35 -11.65 -11.91
C LEU A 177 -20.31 -12.95 -11.10
N SER A 178 -20.06 -14.08 -11.76
CA SER A 178 -19.75 -15.33 -11.10
C SER A 178 -18.46 -15.24 -10.27
N ALA A 179 -18.22 -16.21 -9.39
CA ALA A 179 -16.98 -16.27 -8.61
C ALA A 179 -15.71 -16.35 -9.50
N GLU A 180 -15.81 -17.09 -10.60
CA GLU A 180 -14.74 -17.27 -11.58
C GLU A 180 -14.45 -15.98 -12.34
N GLU A 181 -15.49 -15.26 -12.78
CA GLU A 181 -15.35 -13.96 -13.45
C GLU A 181 -14.78 -12.90 -12.52
N ARG A 182 -15.20 -12.88 -11.25
CA ARG A 182 -14.60 -11.97 -10.24
C ARG A 182 -13.12 -12.26 -10.03
N ALA A 183 -12.73 -13.53 -9.88
CA ALA A 183 -11.34 -13.93 -9.71
C ALA A 183 -10.49 -13.57 -10.94
N ALA A 184 -11.00 -13.82 -12.14
CA ALA A 184 -10.34 -13.47 -13.40
C ALA A 184 -10.17 -11.95 -13.54
N HIS A 185 -11.19 -11.18 -13.16
CA HIS A 185 -11.11 -9.72 -13.20
C HIS A 185 -10.16 -9.17 -12.13
N GLU A 186 -10.15 -9.71 -10.91
CA GLU A 186 -9.16 -9.36 -9.88
C GLU A 186 -7.73 -9.57 -10.39
N ALA A 187 -7.46 -10.71 -11.03
CA ALA A 187 -6.16 -11.00 -11.62
C ALA A 187 -5.81 -10.06 -12.80
N ALA A 188 -6.81 -9.59 -13.56
CA ALA A 188 -6.60 -8.59 -14.60
C ALA A 188 -6.32 -7.19 -14.04
N VAL A 189 -6.97 -6.83 -12.93
CA VAL A 189 -6.73 -5.54 -12.26
C VAL A 189 -5.40 -5.52 -11.53
N ILE A 190 -5.06 -6.59 -10.79
CA ILE A 190 -3.78 -6.71 -10.07
C ILE A 190 -3.03 -7.95 -10.59
N PRO A 191 -2.36 -7.82 -11.74
CA PRO A 191 -1.64 -8.93 -12.36
C PRO A 191 -0.39 -9.36 -11.60
N HIS A 192 0.13 -8.52 -10.70
CA HIS A 192 1.34 -8.80 -9.93
C HIS A 192 1.17 -8.43 -8.47
N ASP A 193 1.78 -9.19 -7.58
CA ASP A 193 1.98 -8.80 -6.20
C ASP A 193 3.32 -8.09 -6.05
N VAL A 194 3.38 -7.11 -5.15
CA VAL A 194 4.60 -6.40 -4.79
C VAL A 194 4.84 -6.54 -3.31
N ALA A 195 5.99 -7.07 -2.96
CA ALA A 195 6.54 -7.04 -1.61
C ALA A 195 7.92 -6.39 -1.65
N ALA A 196 8.33 -5.80 -0.55
CA ALA A 196 9.63 -5.18 -0.41
C ALA A 196 10.30 -5.62 0.89
N ILE A 197 11.62 -5.74 0.83
CA ILE A 197 12.46 -6.04 1.98
C ILE A 197 13.67 -5.13 2.00
N SER A 198 14.13 -4.74 3.19
CA SER A 198 15.40 -4.05 3.36
C SER A 198 16.55 -5.04 3.38
N VAL A 199 17.70 -4.62 2.85
CA VAL A 199 18.94 -5.37 2.90
C VAL A 199 20.01 -4.42 3.40
N GLY A 200 20.80 -4.85 4.35
CA GLY A 200 21.93 -4.08 4.87
C GLY A 200 23.24 -4.85 4.79
N LEU A 201 24.34 -4.09 4.79
CA LEU A 201 25.70 -4.62 4.84
C LEU A 201 26.31 -4.25 6.19
N LEU A 202 26.70 -5.25 6.98
CA LEU A 202 27.37 -5.08 8.27
C LEU A 202 28.74 -5.77 8.21
N GLY A 203 29.80 -4.96 8.15
CA GLY A 203 31.13 -5.50 7.83
C GLY A 203 31.18 -6.04 6.40
N GLU A 204 31.40 -7.35 6.25
CA GLU A 204 31.39 -8.06 4.97
C GLU A 204 30.12 -8.90 4.75
N ASP A 205 29.24 -8.97 5.75
CA ASP A 205 28.05 -9.80 5.74
C ASP A 205 26.81 -9.02 5.31
N VAL A 206 25.96 -9.68 4.49
CA VAL A 206 24.69 -9.16 4.00
C VAL A 206 23.57 -9.72 4.85
N TYR A 207 22.74 -8.82 5.38
CA TYR A 207 21.58 -9.17 6.22
C TYR A 207 20.28 -8.73 5.58
N LEU A 208 19.28 -9.63 5.58
CA LEU A 208 17.90 -9.30 5.24
C LEU A 208 17.20 -8.68 6.43
N ASP A 209 16.34 -7.73 6.15
CA ASP A 209 15.35 -7.18 7.09
C ASP A 209 15.97 -6.73 8.42
N LEU A 210 16.95 -5.84 8.32
CA LEU A 210 17.57 -5.26 9.51
C LEU A 210 16.57 -4.47 10.34
N ASP A 211 16.55 -4.73 11.64
CA ASP A 211 15.94 -3.93 12.68
C ASP A 211 16.75 -2.66 12.99
N TYR A 212 16.21 -1.83 13.85
CA TYR A 212 16.91 -0.62 14.32
C TYR A 212 17.81 -1.01 15.49
N ILE A 213 19.09 -0.64 15.40
CA ILE A 213 20.11 -0.88 16.42
C ILE A 213 20.24 0.38 17.28
#